data_9aa6796e1d0ea6af337a99e9b7a60198
#
_entry.id   9aa6796e1d0ea6af337a99e9b7a60198
#
_cell.length_a   1.000
_cell.length_b   1.000
_cell.length_c   1.000
_cell.angle_alpha   90.00
_cell.angle_beta   90.00
_cell.angle_gamma   90.00
#
_symmetry.space_group_name_H-M   'P 1'
#
loop_
_entity.id
_entity.type
_entity.pdbx_description
1 polymer ?
#
loop_
_entity_poly.entity_id
_entity_poly.type
_entity_poly.pdbx_seq_one_letter_code
_entity_poly.pdbx_strand_id
1 'polypeptide(L)'
;VISPDEGGMGRAIQLTNYLGVDMGMFYKRRDYTRIVDGKNPIVAHEFLGTNVEGKDVIIIDDMISSGDSILDVARELKRRKARKVYAAATFGLFTNGLAKFDAAYDQGIIDHILTTNLVYQRPELLSRPYYVNVDLSKYIALLIDNLNHNVSIHGLLNPTDRINRILEKHRAAQAQKAAENNISEEA
;
A
#
# COMPACT_ATOMS: atom_id res chain seq x y z
N VAL A 1 -2.11 -2.03 -8.43
CA VAL A 1 -2.59 -1.55 -7.12
C VAL A 1 -3.80 -2.37 -6.70
N ILE A 2 -3.88 -2.74 -5.43
CA ILE A 2 -4.93 -3.60 -4.91
C ILE A 2 -5.72 -2.86 -3.83
N SER A 3 -7.05 -2.79 -3.98
CA SER A 3 -7.96 -2.40 -2.90
C SER A 3 -8.31 -3.62 -2.04
N PRO A 4 -8.19 -3.56 -0.71
CA PRO A 4 -8.53 -4.69 0.16
C PRO A 4 -10.05 -4.95 0.24
N ASP A 5 -10.84 -3.95 -0.08
CA ASP A 5 -12.31 -4.01 -0.11
C ASP A 5 -12.91 -2.86 -0.95
N GLU A 6 -14.25 -2.76 -0.96
CA GLU A 6 -14.98 -1.72 -1.69
C GLU A 6 -14.69 -0.30 -1.16
N GLY A 7 -14.49 -0.15 0.16
CA GLY A 7 -14.22 1.15 0.79
C GLY A 7 -12.89 1.76 0.37
N GLY A 8 -11.90 0.94 0.00
CA GLY A 8 -10.59 1.35 -0.48
C GLY A 8 -10.51 1.76 -1.95
N MET A 9 -11.56 1.50 -2.75
CA MET A 9 -11.53 1.68 -4.20
C MET A 9 -11.11 3.07 -4.65
N GLY A 10 -11.64 4.13 -4.04
CA GLY A 10 -11.33 5.51 -4.42
C GLY A 10 -9.82 5.81 -4.31
N ARG A 11 -9.18 5.35 -3.24
CA ARG A 11 -7.73 5.50 -3.02
C ARG A 11 -6.93 4.69 -4.04
N ALA A 12 -7.36 3.45 -4.30
CA ALA A 12 -6.71 2.59 -5.26
C ALA A 12 -6.78 3.15 -6.68
N ILE A 13 -7.94 3.64 -7.13
CA ILE A 13 -8.13 4.31 -8.42
C ILE A 13 -7.21 5.52 -8.55
N GLN A 14 -7.14 6.37 -7.53
CA GLN A 14 -6.31 7.56 -7.56
C GLN A 14 -4.82 7.20 -7.72
N LEU A 15 -4.32 6.24 -6.93
CA LEU A 15 -2.93 5.80 -7.02
C LEU A 15 -2.63 5.13 -8.37
N THR A 16 -3.55 4.30 -8.85
CA THR A 16 -3.46 3.64 -10.15
C THR A 16 -3.31 4.65 -11.29
N ASN A 17 -4.12 5.71 -11.26
CA ASN A 17 -4.06 6.76 -12.27
C ASN A 17 -2.73 7.51 -12.25
N TYR A 18 -2.16 7.78 -11.06
CA TYR A 18 -0.84 8.40 -10.97
C TYR A 18 0.28 7.49 -11.47
N LEU A 19 0.21 6.20 -11.17
CA LEU A 19 1.27 5.26 -11.54
C LEU A 19 1.15 4.73 -12.97
N GLY A 20 -0.04 4.82 -13.58
CA GLY A 20 -0.33 4.25 -14.90
C GLY A 20 -0.27 2.72 -14.90
N VAL A 21 -0.81 2.07 -13.85
CA VAL A 21 -0.77 0.61 -13.66
C VAL A 21 -2.17 0.04 -13.47
N ASP A 22 -2.29 -1.29 -13.56
CA ASP A 22 -3.55 -1.98 -13.36
C ASP A 22 -4.07 -1.89 -11.92
N MET A 23 -5.39 -1.96 -11.75
CA MET A 23 -6.06 -2.06 -10.48
C MET A 23 -6.73 -3.42 -10.30
N GLY A 24 -6.72 -3.92 -9.07
CA GLY A 24 -7.55 -5.02 -8.62
C GLY A 24 -8.20 -4.70 -7.29
N MET A 25 -9.25 -5.43 -6.96
CA MET A 25 -9.93 -5.30 -5.68
C MET A 25 -10.37 -6.64 -5.14
N PHE A 26 -10.50 -6.72 -3.83
CA PHE A 26 -11.15 -7.84 -3.17
C PHE A 26 -12.58 -7.46 -2.78
N TYR A 27 -13.49 -8.35 -3.08
CA TYR A 27 -14.89 -8.25 -2.69
C TYR A 27 -15.21 -9.30 -1.63
N LYS A 28 -15.71 -8.84 -0.49
CA LYS A 28 -16.16 -9.73 0.60
C LYS A 28 -17.63 -10.08 0.41
N ARG A 29 -17.90 -11.23 -0.24
CA ARG A 29 -19.27 -11.73 -0.32
C ARG A 29 -19.71 -12.25 1.04
N ARG A 30 -20.76 -11.66 1.61
CA ARG A 30 -21.37 -12.08 2.88
C ARG A 30 -22.61 -12.94 2.62
N ASP A 31 -22.79 -13.95 3.47
CA ASP A 31 -24.03 -14.70 3.48
C ASP A 31 -25.06 -13.96 4.34
N TYR A 32 -25.98 -13.27 3.67
CA TYR A 32 -27.06 -12.57 4.35
C TYR A 32 -28.17 -13.48 4.84
N THR A 33 -28.12 -14.79 4.53
CA THR A 33 -29.11 -15.78 4.98
C THR A 33 -28.80 -16.32 6.37
N ARG A 34 -27.59 -16.06 6.89
CA ARG A 34 -27.12 -16.54 8.20
C ARG A 34 -26.54 -15.41 9.02
N ILE A 35 -26.79 -15.48 10.32
CA ILE A 35 -26.15 -14.60 11.31
C ILE A 35 -25.37 -15.50 12.28
N VAL A 36 -24.05 -15.27 12.39
CA VAL A 36 -23.16 -15.95 13.33
C VAL A 36 -22.48 -14.87 14.18
N ASP A 37 -22.61 -14.95 15.49
CA ASP A 37 -22.07 -13.96 16.45
C ASP A 37 -22.46 -12.51 16.11
N GLY A 38 -23.71 -12.30 15.69
CA GLY A 38 -24.24 -10.97 15.34
C GLY A 38 -23.73 -10.39 14.03
N LYS A 39 -23.04 -11.18 13.20
CA LYS A 39 -22.51 -10.75 11.90
C LYS A 39 -22.85 -11.76 10.81
N ASN A 40 -23.04 -11.27 9.59
CA ASN A 40 -23.18 -12.13 8.42
C ASN A 40 -21.81 -12.72 8.07
N PRO A 41 -21.64 -14.06 8.03
CA PRO A 41 -20.36 -14.68 7.75
C PRO A 41 -19.88 -14.35 6.33
N ILE A 42 -18.57 -14.17 6.16
CA ILE A 42 -17.95 -14.00 4.84
C ILE A 42 -17.87 -15.36 4.19
N VAL A 43 -18.54 -15.52 3.02
CA VAL A 43 -18.62 -16.79 2.28
C VAL A 43 -17.52 -16.92 1.25
N ALA A 44 -17.03 -15.79 0.73
CA ALA A 44 -15.94 -15.77 -0.24
C ALA A 44 -15.23 -14.41 -0.25
N HIS A 45 -13.92 -14.46 -0.48
CA HIS A 45 -13.12 -13.33 -0.91
C HIS A 45 -12.90 -13.48 -2.43
N GLU A 46 -13.68 -12.74 -3.20
CA GLU A 46 -13.55 -12.74 -4.65
C GLU A 46 -12.57 -11.64 -5.08
N PHE A 47 -11.64 -11.99 -5.96
CA PHE A 47 -10.72 -11.02 -6.54
C PHE A 47 -11.24 -10.59 -7.91
N LEU A 48 -11.39 -9.28 -8.08
CA LEU A 48 -11.75 -8.63 -9.32
C LEU A 48 -10.57 -7.82 -9.82
N GLY A 49 -10.00 -8.20 -10.95
CA GLY A 49 -8.84 -7.50 -11.52
C GLY A 49 -8.08 -8.35 -12.53
N THR A 50 -7.00 -7.80 -13.05
CA THR A 50 -6.10 -8.51 -13.97
C THR A 50 -5.26 -9.56 -13.25
N ASN A 51 -4.67 -10.50 -14.01
CA ASN A 51 -3.76 -11.49 -13.43
C ASN A 51 -2.58 -10.80 -12.72
N VAL A 52 -2.31 -11.24 -11.48
CA VAL A 52 -1.22 -10.72 -10.63
C VAL A 52 0.02 -11.63 -10.61
N GLU A 53 -0.02 -12.76 -11.32
CA GLU A 53 1.09 -13.73 -11.35
C GLU A 53 2.38 -13.07 -11.83
N GLY A 54 3.46 -13.21 -11.06
CA GLY A 54 4.77 -12.62 -11.33
C GLY A 54 4.87 -11.10 -11.15
N LYS A 55 3.75 -10.41 -10.82
CA LYS A 55 3.74 -8.96 -10.63
C LYS A 55 4.03 -8.58 -9.17
N ASP A 56 4.64 -7.41 -8.99
CA ASP A 56 4.68 -6.73 -7.70
C ASP A 56 3.36 -6.01 -7.48
N VAL A 57 2.78 -6.18 -6.30
CA VAL A 57 1.47 -5.61 -5.97
C VAL A 57 1.56 -4.76 -4.69
N ILE A 58 0.80 -3.69 -4.65
CA ILE A 58 0.64 -2.85 -3.47
C ILE A 58 -0.83 -2.82 -3.04
N ILE A 59 -1.09 -3.24 -1.81
CA ILE A 59 -2.38 -3.11 -1.15
C ILE A 59 -2.44 -1.71 -0.54
N ILE A 60 -3.50 -0.94 -0.81
CA ILE A 60 -3.65 0.41 -0.27
C ILE A 60 -4.91 0.53 0.58
N ASP A 61 -4.74 1.02 1.81
CA ASP A 61 -5.83 1.23 2.77
C ASP A 61 -5.71 2.58 3.49
N ASP A 62 -6.70 2.95 4.32
CA ASP A 62 -6.61 4.11 5.21
C ASP A 62 -5.87 3.77 6.50
N MET A 63 -6.14 2.61 7.09
CA MET A 63 -5.50 2.21 8.33
C MET A 63 -5.24 0.71 8.42
N ILE A 64 -4.18 0.38 9.15
CA ILE A 64 -3.89 -0.97 9.61
C ILE A 64 -4.24 -1.02 11.11
N SER A 65 -5.38 -1.61 11.45
CA SER A 65 -5.77 -1.85 12.84
C SER A 65 -5.17 -3.16 13.35
N SER A 66 -5.93 -4.27 13.38
CA SER A 66 -5.41 -5.60 13.75
C SER A 66 -4.51 -6.23 12.68
N GLY A 67 -4.62 -5.77 11.45
CA GLY A 67 -3.91 -6.29 10.28
C GLY A 67 -4.55 -7.51 9.62
N ASP A 68 -5.60 -8.08 10.19
CA ASP A 68 -6.20 -9.32 9.67
C ASP A 68 -6.64 -9.16 8.21
N SER A 69 -7.35 -8.09 7.86
CA SER A 69 -7.82 -7.84 6.49
C SER A 69 -6.66 -7.74 5.48
N ILE A 70 -5.63 -6.99 5.79
CA ILE A 70 -4.46 -6.80 4.90
C ILE A 70 -3.69 -8.12 4.75
N LEU A 71 -3.48 -8.86 5.84
CA LEU A 71 -2.75 -10.13 5.80
C LEU A 71 -3.55 -11.21 5.06
N ASP A 72 -4.88 -11.24 5.16
CA ASP A 72 -5.71 -12.17 4.40
C ASP A 72 -5.65 -11.88 2.89
N VAL A 73 -5.71 -10.60 2.51
CA VAL A 73 -5.53 -10.16 1.13
C VAL A 73 -4.11 -10.51 0.63
N ALA A 74 -3.08 -10.29 1.43
CA ALA A 74 -1.70 -10.62 1.08
C ALA A 74 -1.51 -12.13 0.83
N ARG A 75 -2.09 -12.99 1.70
CA ARG A 75 -2.06 -14.46 1.51
C ARG A 75 -2.74 -14.87 0.21
N GLU A 76 -3.89 -14.27 -0.11
CA GLU A 76 -4.62 -14.55 -1.33
C GLU A 76 -3.84 -14.12 -2.58
N LEU A 77 -3.17 -12.97 -2.54
CA LEU A 77 -2.30 -12.49 -3.62
C LEU A 77 -1.10 -13.43 -3.82
N LYS A 78 -0.49 -13.94 -2.75
CA LYS A 78 0.58 -14.95 -2.85
C LYS A 78 0.07 -16.28 -3.40
N ARG A 79 -1.15 -16.72 -3.05
CA ARG A 79 -1.78 -17.90 -3.70
C ARG A 79 -1.96 -17.71 -5.20
N ARG A 80 -2.19 -16.47 -5.64
CA ARG A 80 -2.25 -16.08 -7.06
C ARG A 80 -0.88 -15.80 -7.67
N LYS A 81 0.20 -16.21 -6.96
CA LYS A 81 1.59 -16.12 -7.41
C LYS A 81 2.09 -14.68 -7.64
N ALA A 82 1.58 -13.69 -6.91
CA ALA A 82 2.18 -12.37 -6.88
C ALA A 82 3.65 -12.49 -6.42
N ARG A 83 4.55 -11.76 -7.10
CA ARG A 83 5.99 -11.81 -6.82
C ARG A 83 6.30 -11.17 -5.48
N LYS A 84 5.97 -9.88 -5.32
CA LYS A 84 6.11 -9.12 -4.08
C LYS A 84 4.79 -8.49 -3.69
N VAL A 85 4.54 -8.46 -2.39
CA VAL A 85 3.33 -7.86 -1.82
C VAL A 85 3.73 -6.77 -0.85
N TYR A 86 3.34 -5.55 -1.17
CA TYR A 86 3.49 -4.38 -0.33
C TYR A 86 2.13 -3.99 0.26
N ALA A 87 2.12 -3.41 1.45
CA ALA A 87 0.93 -2.78 2.01
C ALA A 87 1.24 -1.32 2.36
N ALA A 88 0.35 -0.41 2.03
CA ALA A 88 0.47 0.99 2.39
C ALA A 88 -0.82 1.47 3.02
N ALA A 89 -0.70 2.18 4.15
CA ALA A 89 -1.83 2.82 4.82
C ALA A 89 -1.42 4.16 5.42
N THR A 90 -2.40 5.07 5.57
CA THR A 90 -2.14 6.33 6.25
C THR A 90 -1.81 6.09 7.72
N PHE A 91 -2.59 5.27 8.41
CA PHE A 91 -2.44 5.04 9.84
C PHE A 91 -2.05 3.60 10.16
N GLY A 92 -0.91 3.42 10.83
CA GLY A 92 -0.46 2.12 11.34
C GLY A 92 -0.72 1.99 12.83
N LEU A 93 -1.86 1.44 13.23
CA LEU A 93 -2.23 1.30 14.65
C LEU A 93 -1.66 0.03 15.28
N PHE A 94 -1.60 -1.07 14.54
CA PHE A 94 -1.09 -2.38 14.98
C PHE A 94 -1.63 -2.81 16.36
N THR A 95 -2.97 -2.72 16.53
CA THR A 95 -3.67 -2.84 17.82
C THR A 95 -3.42 -4.19 18.51
N ASN A 96 -3.19 -5.27 17.74
CA ASN A 96 -2.95 -6.61 18.25
C ASN A 96 -1.44 -6.97 18.27
N GLY A 97 -0.55 -5.96 18.25
CA GLY A 97 0.89 -6.17 18.24
C GLY A 97 1.43 -6.59 16.86
N LEU A 98 2.70 -6.97 16.81
CA LEU A 98 3.43 -7.19 15.55
C LEU A 98 3.60 -8.67 15.19
N ALA A 99 3.34 -9.59 16.08
CA ALA A 99 3.62 -11.03 15.89
C ALA A 99 3.04 -11.62 14.60
N LYS A 100 1.82 -11.22 14.19
CA LYS A 100 1.21 -11.68 12.94
C LYS A 100 1.93 -11.16 11.69
N PHE A 101 2.46 -9.93 11.77
CA PHE A 101 3.20 -9.30 10.68
C PHE A 101 4.61 -9.87 10.59
N ASP A 102 5.27 -10.11 11.74
CA ASP A 102 6.56 -10.79 11.82
C ASP A 102 6.46 -12.17 11.16
N ALA A 103 5.46 -12.97 11.53
CA ALA A 103 5.20 -14.27 10.93
C ALA A 103 4.87 -14.21 9.42
N ALA A 104 4.13 -13.20 8.98
CA ALA A 104 3.80 -13.03 7.57
C ALA A 104 5.02 -12.62 6.73
N TYR A 105 5.92 -11.83 7.30
CA TYR A 105 7.19 -11.48 6.67
C TYR A 105 8.11 -12.69 6.56
N ASP A 106 8.29 -13.45 7.64
CA ASP A 106 9.13 -14.66 7.67
C ASP A 106 8.64 -15.73 6.67
N GLN A 107 7.32 -15.80 6.45
CA GLN A 107 6.71 -16.69 5.47
C GLN A 107 6.73 -16.14 4.02
N GLY A 108 7.29 -14.95 3.79
CA GLY A 108 7.30 -14.30 2.48
C GLY A 108 5.91 -13.90 1.97
N ILE A 109 4.91 -13.74 2.87
CA ILE A 109 3.55 -13.34 2.52
C ILE A 109 3.49 -11.83 2.26
N ILE A 110 4.25 -11.05 3.02
CA ILE A 110 4.36 -9.61 2.84
C ILE A 110 5.83 -9.20 2.79
N ASP A 111 6.17 -8.30 1.88
CA ASP A 111 7.54 -7.83 1.71
C ASP A 111 7.80 -6.55 2.49
N HIS A 112 6.92 -5.53 2.38
CA HIS A 112 7.01 -4.30 3.16
C HIS A 112 5.64 -3.75 3.54
N ILE A 113 5.63 -3.04 4.66
CA ILE A 113 4.48 -2.29 5.17
C ILE A 113 4.89 -0.83 5.33
N LEU A 114 4.18 0.07 4.66
CA LEU A 114 4.43 1.50 4.68
C LEU A 114 3.29 2.19 5.44
N THR A 115 3.62 2.92 6.50
CA THR A 115 2.64 3.81 7.13
C THR A 115 3.25 5.14 7.48
N THR A 116 2.40 6.15 7.66
CA THR A 116 2.88 7.48 8.01
C THR A 116 3.14 7.62 9.50
N ASN A 117 3.90 8.66 9.88
CA ASN A 117 4.14 9.05 11.27
C ASN A 117 3.04 9.98 11.83
N LEU A 118 1.84 9.93 11.28
CA LEU A 118 0.70 10.74 11.77
C LEU A 118 0.07 10.17 13.04
N VAL A 119 0.43 8.96 13.45
CA VAL A 119 0.11 8.36 14.74
C VAL A 119 1.40 7.89 15.41
N TYR A 120 1.34 7.72 16.73
CA TYR A 120 2.50 7.23 17.49
C TYR A 120 2.97 5.87 16.97
N GLN A 121 4.25 5.77 16.71
CA GLN A 121 4.90 4.56 16.25
C GLN A 121 5.78 3.99 17.37
N ARG A 122 5.54 2.75 17.73
CA ARG A 122 6.32 2.06 18.75
C ARG A 122 7.76 1.84 18.26
N PRO A 123 8.77 1.97 19.13
CA PRO A 123 10.15 1.69 18.75
C PRO A 123 10.38 0.31 18.14
N GLU A 124 9.63 -0.71 18.62
CA GLU A 124 9.72 -2.07 18.10
C GLU A 124 9.26 -2.16 16.65
N LEU A 125 8.26 -1.36 16.23
CA LEU A 125 7.80 -1.28 14.84
C LEU A 125 8.88 -0.68 13.94
N LEU A 126 9.50 0.41 14.39
CA LEU A 126 10.53 1.12 13.63
C LEU A 126 11.78 0.26 13.37
N SER A 127 12.02 -0.75 14.19
CA SER A 127 13.15 -1.67 14.03
C SER A 127 12.87 -2.87 13.10
N ARG A 128 11.63 -3.04 12.60
CA ARG A 128 11.28 -4.18 11.76
C ARG A 128 11.80 -4.01 10.32
N PRO A 129 12.43 -5.04 9.73
CA PRO A 129 13.02 -4.97 8.38
C PRO A 129 11.96 -4.77 7.29
N TYR A 130 10.73 -5.18 7.53
CA TYR A 130 9.61 -4.99 6.61
C TYR A 130 8.91 -3.63 6.74
N TYR A 131 9.22 -2.85 7.78
CA TYR A 131 8.50 -1.62 8.04
C TYR A 131 9.18 -0.41 7.42
N VAL A 132 8.40 0.42 6.76
CA VAL A 132 8.85 1.68 6.17
C VAL A 132 8.04 2.83 6.76
N ASN A 133 8.72 3.67 7.52
CA ASN A 133 8.13 4.89 8.06
C ASN A 133 8.10 5.98 6.97
N VAL A 134 6.90 6.46 6.63
CA VAL A 134 6.72 7.60 5.72
C VAL A 134 6.57 8.87 6.54
N ASP A 135 7.63 9.66 6.59
CA ASP A 135 7.65 10.90 7.36
C ASP A 135 6.90 12.04 6.65
N LEU A 136 5.78 12.47 7.23
CA LEU A 136 4.97 13.59 6.79
C LEU A 136 5.20 14.89 7.58
N SER A 137 6.16 14.93 8.50
CA SER A 137 6.38 16.09 9.38
C SER A 137 6.56 17.39 8.60
N LYS A 138 7.40 17.37 7.56
CA LYS A 138 7.61 18.54 6.70
C LYS A 138 6.33 18.98 5.97
N TYR A 139 5.53 18.01 5.49
CA TYR A 139 4.28 18.30 4.80
C TYR A 139 3.27 18.96 5.75
N ILE A 140 3.14 18.44 6.96
CA ILE A 140 2.26 18.99 8.00
C ILE A 140 2.74 20.39 8.42
N ALA A 141 4.05 20.61 8.59
CA ALA A 141 4.59 21.91 8.91
C ALA A 141 4.25 22.96 7.83
N LEU A 142 4.39 22.62 6.55
CA LEU A 142 4.00 23.50 5.44
C LEU A 142 2.49 23.77 5.41
N LEU A 143 1.67 22.78 5.74
CA LEU A 143 0.22 22.96 5.81
C LEU A 143 -0.16 23.95 6.92
N ILE A 144 0.44 23.78 8.11
CA ILE A 144 0.23 24.69 9.26
C ILE A 144 0.69 26.11 8.89
N ASP A 145 1.84 26.26 8.28
CA ASP A 145 2.39 27.56 7.87
C ASP A 145 1.46 28.29 6.90
N ASN A 146 1.02 27.60 5.84
CA ASN A 146 0.09 28.17 4.86
C ASN A 146 -1.24 28.59 5.49
N LEU A 147 -1.81 27.77 6.37
CA LEU A 147 -3.06 28.08 7.06
C LEU A 147 -2.90 29.28 8.00
N ASN A 148 -1.77 29.35 8.73
CA ASN A 148 -1.48 30.47 9.65
C ASN A 148 -1.30 31.81 8.93
N HIS A 149 -0.79 31.80 7.69
CA HIS A 149 -0.59 33.00 6.88
C HIS A 149 -1.70 33.25 5.85
N ASN A 150 -2.82 32.52 5.92
CA ASN A 150 -3.93 32.61 4.96
C ASN A 150 -3.49 32.41 3.48
N VAL A 151 -2.45 31.59 3.26
CA VAL A 151 -1.97 31.22 1.94
C VAL A 151 -2.72 30.00 1.42
N SER A 152 -2.98 29.96 0.11
CA SER A 152 -3.66 28.82 -0.51
C SER A 152 -2.89 27.50 -0.32
N ILE A 153 -3.59 26.49 0.15
CA ILE A 153 -3.06 25.11 0.30
C ILE A 153 -3.18 24.27 -0.99
N HIS A 154 -3.78 24.81 -2.06
CA HIS A 154 -4.04 24.08 -3.29
C HIS A 154 -2.78 23.39 -3.86
N GLY A 155 -1.66 24.08 -3.90
CA GLY A 155 -0.39 23.53 -4.39
C GLY A 155 0.18 22.41 -3.50
N LEU A 156 -0.19 22.35 -2.23
CA LEU A 156 0.18 21.25 -1.31
C LEU A 156 -0.74 20.04 -1.51
N LEU A 157 -2.04 20.27 -1.73
CA LEU A 157 -3.04 19.21 -1.89
C LEU A 157 -2.99 18.54 -3.26
N ASN A 158 -2.37 19.17 -4.27
CA ASN A 158 -2.21 18.57 -5.59
C ASN A 158 -0.79 17.99 -5.75
N PRO A 159 -0.58 16.67 -5.55
CA PRO A 159 0.73 16.05 -5.64
C PRO A 159 1.15 15.70 -7.07
N THR A 160 0.31 15.91 -8.09
CA THR A 160 0.48 15.41 -9.45
C THR A 160 1.86 15.73 -10.03
N ASP A 161 2.27 16.99 -10.00
CA ASP A 161 3.56 17.42 -10.56
C ASP A 161 4.76 16.82 -9.82
N ARG A 162 4.62 16.61 -8.51
CA ARG A 162 5.67 15.98 -7.69
C ARG A 162 5.79 14.49 -8.02
N ILE A 163 4.68 13.81 -8.17
CA ILE A 163 4.62 12.39 -8.54
C ILE A 163 5.21 12.21 -9.93
N ASN A 164 4.78 13.00 -10.91
CA ASN A 164 5.29 12.93 -12.29
C ASN A 164 6.81 13.10 -12.34
N ARG A 165 7.36 14.11 -11.64
CA ARG A 165 8.81 14.30 -11.54
C ARG A 165 9.55 13.11 -10.94
N ILE A 166 8.99 12.45 -9.95
CA ILE A 166 9.59 11.25 -9.33
C ILE A 166 9.56 10.08 -10.33
N LEU A 167 8.43 9.88 -11.01
CA LEU A 167 8.28 8.83 -12.01
C LEU A 167 9.20 9.02 -13.20
N GLU A 168 9.35 10.24 -13.70
CA GLU A 168 10.28 10.58 -14.78
C GLU A 168 11.74 10.28 -14.41
N LYS A 169 12.16 10.70 -13.21
CA LYS A 169 13.50 10.39 -12.70
C LYS A 169 13.73 8.86 -12.56
N HIS A 170 12.72 8.14 -12.08
CA HIS A 170 12.81 6.70 -11.94
C HIS A 170 12.92 5.99 -13.30
N ARG A 171 12.10 6.39 -14.28
CA ARG A 171 12.13 5.85 -15.64
C ARG A 171 13.47 6.14 -16.33
N ALA A 172 14.00 7.35 -16.18
CA ALA A 172 15.32 7.71 -16.73
C ALA A 172 16.45 6.86 -16.11
N ALA A 173 16.43 6.67 -14.79
CA ALA A 173 17.40 5.83 -14.10
C ALA A 173 17.31 4.33 -14.50
N GLN A 174 16.10 3.83 -14.74
CA GLN A 174 15.92 2.46 -15.23
C GLN A 174 16.42 2.30 -16.66
N ALA A 175 16.14 3.26 -17.54
CA ALA A 175 16.63 3.25 -18.93
C ALA A 175 18.16 3.27 -19.00
N GLN A 176 18.80 4.07 -18.15
CA GLN A 176 20.26 4.13 -18.05
C GLN A 176 20.86 2.80 -17.59
N LYS A 177 20.31 2.17 -16.55
CA LYS A 177 20.76 0.85 -16.07
C LYS A 177 20.57 -0.24 -17.12
N ALA A 178 19.47 -0.20 -17.86
CA ALA A 178 19.25 -1.16 -18.95
C ALA A 178 20.27 -1.00 -20.09
N ALA A 179 20.63 0.23 -20.42
CA ALA A 179 21.66 0.51 -21.43
C ALA A 179 23.05 0.04 -20.96
N GLU A 180 23.41 0.28 -19.71
CA GLU A 180 24.69 -0.17 -19.12
C GLU A 180 24.81 -1.71 -19.10
N ASN A 181 23.72 -2.42 -18.77
CA ASN A 181 23.70 -3.87 -18.76
C ASN A 181 23.86 -4.48 -20.17
N ASN A 182 23.21 -3.89 -21.19
CA ASN A 182 23.36 -4.36 -22.57
C ASN A 182 24.78 -4.19 -23.09
N ILE A 183 25.48 -3.12 -22.72
CA ILE A 183 26.88 -2.88 -23.11
C ILE A 183 27.81 -3.90 -22.42
N SER A 184 27.48 -4.34 -21.20
CA SER A 184 28.28 -5.32 -20.46
C SER A 184 28.06 -6.78 -20.91
N GLU A 185 26.96 -7.09 -21.62
CA GLU A 185 26.70 -8.41 -22.21
C GLU A 185 27.28 -8.57 -23.63
N GLU A 186 27.60 -7.47 -24.31
CA GLU A 186 28.19 -7.45 -25.64
C GLU A 186 29.75 -7.37 -25.62
N ALA A 187 30.36 -7.22 -24.45
CA ALA A 187 31.82 -7.12 -24.27
C ALA A 187 32.43 -8.41 -23.67
#